data_5d1d07ceaa81f033852b6db4523250e8
#
_entry.id   5d1d07ceaa81f033852b6db4523250e8
#
_cell.length_a   1.000
_cell.length_b   1.000
_cell.length_c   1.000
_cell.angle_alpha   90.00
_cell.angle_beta   90.00
_cell.angle_gamma   90.00
#
_symmetry.space_group_name_H-M   'P 1'
#
loop_
_entity.id
_entity.type
_entity.pdbx_description
1 polymer ?
#
loop_
_entity_poly.entity_id
_entity_poly.type
_entity_poly.pdbx_seq_one_letter_code
_entity_poly.pdbx_strand_id
1 'polypeptide(L)'
;GHVGADTAAVVLSTGLGQTAELEAGDQPTPSPPDREWVRLVVDVGTNAEIVLAGRGRVLAASSPTGPAFEGAQISAGQRATPGAIERVRIDPTTGEPRFRIIGVEPWSDEDGFTKAAIGTGVTGICGSGIIEVVAELWLANLMDTNGVIGGADTRPSTRIEPDGRTFSYVLFDPTELGLDGERLLVTQNDIRAIQLAKAALYAGIRLLMDHLGIDTIDEIGLAGAFGSHIDTIHATVLGLVPDCDPDRVTSVGNAAGAGATIALLSGSARQSIIEVVDRIEKIETALEPAFQDHFVDAMAIPHRTAEYPCLSTRITLPERSTASAVGSERSGRRRRRNGAAR
;
A
#
# COMPACT_ATOMS: atom_id res chain seq x y z
N GLY A 1 -1.83 6.81 -18.09
CA GLY A 1 -0.94 7.71 -17.37
C GLY A 1 0.34 7.98 -18.14
N HIS A 2 1.00 9.05 -17.83
CA HIS A 2 2.27 9.40 -18.48
C HIS A 2 3.40 8.93 -17.55
N VAL A 3 4.20 7.97 -18.00
CA VAL A 3 5.48 7.65 -17.37
C VAL A 3 6.43 8.81 -17.69
N GLY A 4 6.83 9.56 -16.68
CA GLY A 4 7.50 10.85 -16.84
C GLY A 4 8.90 10.92 -16.25
N ALA A 5 9.37 12.15 -16.02
CA ALA A 5 10.69 12.42 -15.45
C ALA A 5 10.89 11.83 -14.06
N ASP A 6 9.82 11.73 -13.27
CA ASP A 6 9.85 11.15 -11.92
C ASP A 6 10.25 9.68 -11.96
N THR A 7 9.68 8.90 -12.89
CA THR A 7 10.07 7.49 -13.12
C THR A 7 11.55 7.37 -13.50
N ALA A 8 12.05 8.23 -14.40
CA ALA A 8 13.45 8.23 -14.77
C ALA A 8 14.38 8.52 -13.58
N ALA A 9 13.97 9.47 -12.73
CA ALA A 9 14.71 9.81 -11.51
C ALA A 9 14.68 8.66 -10.49
N VAL A 10 13.52 8.00 -10.30
CA VAL A 10 13.38 6.82 -9.44
C VAL A 10 14.31 5.70 -9.92
N VAL A 11 14.32 5.40 -11.23
CA VAL A 11 15.19 4.36 -11.81
C VAL A 11 16.66 4.70 -11.59
N LEU A 12 17.05 5.98 -11.77
CA LEU A 12 18.43 6.41 -11.51
C LEU A 12 18.84 6.22 -10.06
N SER A 13 18.01 6.67 -9.10
CA SER A 13 18.35 6.63 -7.67
C SER A 13 18.34 5.23 -7.08
N THR A 14 17.50 4.34 -7.61
CA THR A 14 17.36 2.96 -7.13
C THR A 14 18.25 1.96 -7.84
N GLY A 15 18.96 2.38 -8.89
CA GLY A 15 19.81 1.49 -9.70
C GLY A 15 19.03 0.50 -10.56
N LEU A 16 17.70 0.62 -10.67
CA LEU A 16 16.89 -0.24 -11.52
C LEU A 16 17.32 -0.12 -12.99
N GLY A 17 17.53 -1.26 -13.65
CA GLY A 17 17.92 -1.29 -15.07
C GLY A 17 19.40 -1.04 -15.33
N GLN A 18 20.23 -0.90 -14.30
CA GLN A 18 21.68 -1.01 -14.45
C GLN A 18 22.03 -2.48 -14.61
N THR A 19 22.77 -2.82 -15.64
CA THR A 19 23.25 -4.20 -15.85
C THR A 19 24.21 -4.58 -14.72
N ALA A 20 24.18 -5.83 -14.30
CA ALA A 20 24.94 -6.39 -13.17
C ALA A 20 26.48 -6.19 -13.22
N GLU A 21 27.01 -5.54 -14.24
CA GLU A 21 28.45 -5.25 -14.39
C GLU A 21 28.98 -4.14 -13.44
N LEU A 22 28.08 -3.38 -12.75
CA LEU A 22 28.48 -2.30 -11.83
C LEU A 22 28.38 -2.65 -10.35
N GLU A 23 27.89 -3.83 -10.00
CA GLU A 23 27.62 -4.20 -8.59
C GLU A 23 28.63 -5.17 -7.96
N ALA A 24 29.90 -5.06 -8.29
CA ALA A 24 30.96 -5.80 -7.58
C ALA A 24 31.34 -5.17 -6.22
N GLY A 25 30.49 -4.39 -5.62
CA GLY A 25 30.69 -3.75 -4.32
C GLY A 25 29.48 -3.88 -3.41
N ASP A 26 29.60 -4.76 -2.40
CA ASP A 26 28.78 -4.80 -1.19
C ASP A 26 27.29 -5.21 -1.35
N GLN A 27 27.01 -6.37 -1.93
CA GLN A 27 25.68 -7.00 -1.89
C GLN A 27 25.62 -8.07 -0.79
N PRO A 28 24.63 -8.03 0.13
CA PRO A 28 24.58 -8.92 1.29
C PRO A 28 24.04 -10.33 1.04
N THR A 29 23.60 -10.71 -0.15
CA THR A 29 23.22 -12.12 -0.43
C THR A 29 23.41 -12.52 -1.89
N PRO A 30 24.04 -13.65 -2.19
CA PRO A 30 24.11 -14.17 -3.55
C PRO A 30 22.71 -14.59 -4.03
N SER A 31 22.32 -14.09 -5.20
CA SER A 31 21.16 -14.62 -5.92
C SER A 31 21.36 -16.11 -6.20
N PRO A 32 20.34 -16.97 -6.12
CA PRO A 32 20.46 -18.34 -6.60
C PRO A 32 20.90 -18.34 -8.06
N PRO A 33 21.87 -19.19 -8.45
CA PRO A 33 22.53 -19.11 -9.76
C PRO A 33 21.62 -19.34 -10.98
N ASP A 34 20.37 -19.76 -10.76
CA ASP A 34 19.46 -20.16 -11.85
C ASP A 34 18.20 -19.28 -11.96
N ARG A 35 18.06 -18.22 -11.18
CA ARG A 35 16.87 -17.35 -11.20
C ARG A 35 17.27 -15.88 -11.31
N GLU A 36 16.80 -15.24 -12.36
CA GLU A 36 16.92 -13.81 -12.56
C GLU A 36 16.13 -13.05 -11.49
N TRP A 37 16.78 -12.14 -10.78
CA TRP A 37 16.21 -11.35 -9.70
C TRP A 37 15.16 -10.38 -10.23
N VAL A 38 14.00 -10.36 -9.59
CA VAL A 38 12.89 -9.47 -9.92
C VAL A 38 12.70 -8.42 -8.85
N ARG A 39 12.83 -7.16 -9.23
CA ARG A 39 12.69 -6.02 -8.34
C ARG A 39 11.58 -5.08 -8.79
N LEU A 40 10.71 -4.73 -7.86
CA LEU A 40 9.64 -3.75 -8.01
C LEU A 40 10.00 -2.48 -7.24
N VAL A 41 9.79 -1.32 -7.85
CA VAL A 41 9.75 -0.04 -7.13
C VAL A 41 8.45 0.66 -7.46
N VAL A 42 7.79 1.16 -6.41
CA VAL A 42 6.53 1.90 -6.51
C VAL A 42 6.73 3.26 -5.86
N ASP A 43 6.62 4.32 -6.63
CA ASP A 43 6.54 5.68 -6.10
C ASP A 43 5.08 6.05 -5.89
N VAL A 44 4.67 6.11 -4.61
CA VAL A 44 3.26 6.28 -4.22
C VAL A 44 2.95 7.75 -4.03
N GLY A 45 2.10 8.28 -4.90
CA GLY A 45 1.57 9.64 -4.88
C GLY A 45 0.12 9.68 -5.37
N THR A 46 -0.35 10.81 -5.84
CA THR A 46 -1.66 10.97 -6.50
C THR A 46 -1.77 10.11 -7.77
N ASN A 47 -0.66 9.94 -8.48
CA ASN A 47 -0.43 8.82 -9.37
C ASN A 47 0.66 7.96 -8.76
N ALA A 48 0.57 6.65 -8.95
CA ALA A 48 1.65 5.76 -8.59
C ALA A 48 2.46 5.40 -9.84
N GLU A 49 3.75 5.70 -9.81
CA GLU A 49 4.71 5.26 -10.80
C GLU A 49 5.27 3.91 -10.38
N ILE A 50 5.06 2.91 -11.25
CA ILE A 50 5.39 1.51 -11.01
C ILE A 50 6.51 1.13 -11.95
N VAL A 51 7.62 0.62 -11.43
CA VAL A 51 8.74 0.12 -12.24
C VAL A 51 9.07 -1.30 -11.81
N LEU A 52 9.05 -2.23 -12.75
CA LEU A 52 9.36 -3.63 -12.54
C LEU A 52 10.56 -4.02 -13.42
N ALA A 53 11.64 -4.46 -12.79
CA ALA A 53 12.85 -4.93 -13.47
C ALA A 53 13.08 -6.41 -13.21
N GLY A 54 13.40 -7.16 -14.27
CA GLY A 54 13.68 -8.59 -14.22
C GLY A 54 13.71 -9.19 -15.62
N ARG A 55 14.27 -10.37 -15.75
CA ARG A 55 14.37 -11.09 -17.06
C ARG A 55 14.98 -10.24 -18.18
N GLY A 56 15.98 -9.40 -17.84
CA GLY A 56 16.62 -8.50 -18.80
C GLY A 56 15.75 -7.36 -19.32
N ARG A 57 14.54 -7.13 -18.74
CA ARG A 57 13.59 -6.09 -19.14
C ARG A 57 13.32 -5.14 -18.00
N VAL A 58 12.95 -3.91 -18.33
CA VAL A 58 12.45 -2.91 -17.38
C VAL A 58 11.10 -2.40 -17.92
N LEU A 59 10.05 -2.66 -17.17
CA LEU A 59 8.71 -2.22 -17.51
C LEU A 59 8.27 -1.10 -16.58
N ALA A 60 7.52 -0.14 -17.08
CA ALA A 60 6.95 0.92 -16.28
C ALA A 60 5.48 1.19 -16.62
N ALA A 61 4.70 1.51 -15.59
CA ALA A 61 3.33 1.94 -15.72
C ALA A 61 3.03 3.09 -14.74
N SER A 62 2.00 3.86 -15.03
CA SER A 62 1.44 4.83 -14.11
C SER A 62 -0.01 4.47 -13.83
N SER A 63 -0.38 4.39 -12.56
CA SER A 63 -1.74 4.08 -12.09
C SER A 63 -2.37 5.26 -11.38
N PRO A 64 -3.63 5.62 -11.67
CA PRO A 64 -4.32 6.73 -11.02
C PRO A 64 -4.84 6.30 -9.63
N THR A 65 -4.03 6.44 -8.60
CA THR A 65 -4.38 6.11 -7.20
C THR A 65 -5.28 7.17 -6.57
N GLY A 66 -5.25 8.39 -7.07
CA GLY A 66 -5.92 9.52 -6.44
C GLY A 66 -5.24 9.97 -5.13
N PRO A 67 -5.73 11.02 -4.48
CA PRO A 67 -5.08 11.61 -3.32
C PRO A 67 -5.50 10.98 -1.97
N ALA A 68 -6.12 9.78 -1.97
CA ALA A 68 -6.62 9.15 -0.75
C ALA A 68 -5.49 8.82 0.24
N PHE A 69 -4.36 8.34 -0.25
CA PHE A 69 -3.18 8.08 0.60
C PHE A 69 -2.52 9.35 1.13
N GLU A 70 -2.79 10.50 0.54
CA GLU A 70 -2.37 11.81 1.04
C GLU A 70 -3.36 12.44 2.03
N GLY A 71 -4.47 11.75 2.32
CA GLY A 71 -5.51 12.18 3.23
C GLY A 71 -6.58 13.11 2.65
N ALA A 72 -6.46 13.52 1.38
CA ALA A 72 -7.35 14.55 0.82
C ALA A 72 -8.80 14.08 0.56
N GLN A 73 -9.06 12.77 0.54
CA GLN A 73 -10.40 12.19 0.37
C GLN A 73 -10.89 11.44 1.61
N ILE A 74 -10.18 11.59 2.72
CA ILE A 74 -10.46 10.92 3.98
C ILE A 74 -11.07 11.92 4.95
N SER A 75 -12.15 11.54 5.65
CA SER A 75 -12.94 12.44 6.52
C SER A 75 -12.09 13.15 7.57
N ALA A 76 -11.21 12.42 8.25
CA ALA A 76 -10.25 12.96 9.21
C ALA A 76 -8.83 13.08 8.65
N GLY A 77 -8.68 13.01 7.31
CA GLY A 77 -7.38 13.01 6.65
C GLY A 77 -6.71 14.38 6.64
N GLN A 78 -5.40 14.39 6.87
CA GLN A 78 -4.58 15.60 6.78
C GLN A 78 -3.15 15.29 6.32
N ARG A 79 -2.39 16.33 6.02
CA ARG A 79 -0.96 16.21 5.75
C ARG A 79 -0.19 15.81 7.00
N ALA A 80 0.99 15.23 6.82
CA ALA A 80 1.92 14.88 7.90
C ALA A 80 2.50 16.15 8.55
N THR A 81 1.78 16.66 9.55
CA THR A 81 2.13 17.84 10.36
C THR A 81 1.99 17.51 11.83
N PRO A 82 2.59 18.27 12.76
CA PRO A 82 2.40 18.04 14.19
C PRO A 82 0.91 17.88 14.57
N GLY A 83 0.59 16.90 15.39
CA GLY A 83 -0.78 16.54 15.78
C GLY A 83 -1.48 15.52 14.87
N ALA A 84 -0.94 15.21 13.70
CA ALA A 84 -1.48 14.14 12.84
C ALA A 84 -1.16 12.77 13.42
N ILE A 85 -2.14 11.87 13.48
CA ILE A 85 -1.94 10.45 13.80
C ILE A 85 -1.13 9.83 12.67
N GLU A 86 0.06 9.30 12.98
CA GLU A 86 0.99 8.69 12.03
C GLU A 86 1.13 7.17 12.18
N ARG A 87 0.82 6.64 13.38
CA ARG A 87 0.88 5.22 13.71
C ARG A 87 -0.39 4.81 14.44
N VAL A 88 -0.89 3.63 14.13
CA VAL A 88 -2.09 3.05 14.77
C VAL A 88 -1.85 1.58 15.05
N ARG A 89 -2.30 1.12 16.21
CA ARG A 89 -2.46 -0.30 16.56
C ARG A 89 -3.82 -0.49 17.20
N ILE A 90 -4.50 -1.57 16.86
CA ILE A 90 -5.80 -1.92 17.46
C ILE A 90 -5.65 -3.25 18.21
N ASP A 91 -6.00 -3.25 19.48
CA ASP A 91 -6.01 -4.47 20.27
C ASP A 91 -7.00 -5.49 19.69
N PRO A 92 -6.58 -6.67 19.25
CA PRO A 92 -7.45 -7.64 18.59
C PRO A 92 -8.48 -8.25 19.54
N THR A 93 -8.35 -8.07 20.87
CA THR A 93 -9.27 -8.59 21.88
C THR A 93 -10.33 -7.58 22.26
N THR A 94 -9.95 -6.33 22.50
CA THR A 94 -10.86 -5.27 22.94
C THR A 94 -11.41 -4.43 21.77
N GLY A 95 -10.62 -4.24 20.72
CA GLY A 95 -10.91 -3.34 19.62
C GLY A 95 -10.53 -1.89 19.93
N GLU A 96 -9.80 -1.67 21.03
CA GLU A 96 -9.35 -0.35 21.45
C GLU A 96 -8.12 0.08 20.63
N PRO A 97 -8.10 1.32 20.13
CA PRO A 97 -6.95 1.85 19.43
C PRO A 97 -5.91 2.41 20.39
N ARG A 98 -4.65 2.29 20.01
CA ARG A 98 -3.57 3.14 20.48
C ARG A 98 -2.87 3.75 19.27
N PHE A 99 -2.40 4.97 19.41
CA PHE A 99 -1.82 5.69 18.28
C PHE A 99 -0.66 6.61 18.71
N ARG A 100 0.14 7.03 17.74
CA ARG A 100 1.13 8.08 17.89
C ARG A 100 0.77 9.26 16.99
N ILE A 101 1.09 10.44 17.46
CA ILE A 101 0.97 11.67 16.66
C ILE A 101 2.33 12.27 16.38
N ILE A 102 2.46 12.90 15.24
CA ILE A 102 3.69 13.62 14.87
C ILE A 102 3.97 14.70 15.90
N GLY A 103 5.19 14.71 16.42
CA GLY A 103 5.66 15.70 17.40
C GLY A 103 5.46 15.30 18.87
N VAL A 104 4.92 14.08 19.13
CA VAL A 104 4.74 13.54 20.47
C VAL A 104 5.33 12.12 20.54
N GLU A 105 6.29 11.91 21.44
CA GLU A 105 7.02 10.63 21.54
C GLU A 105 6.19 9.46 22.08
N PRO A 106 5.46 9.59 23.24
CA PRO A 106 4.70 8.47 23.81
C PRO A 106 3.51 8.10 22.92
N TRP A 107 3.07 6.82 23.03
CA TRP A 107 1.81 6.36 22.49
C TRP A 107 0.63 6.90 23.30
N SER A 108 -0.58 6.92 22.72
CA SER A 108 -1.79 7.46 23.35
C SER A 108 -2.20 6.75 24.65
N ASP A 109 -1.77 5.51 24.85
CA ASP A 109 -1.99 4.68 26.03
C ASP A 109 -0.84 4.73 27.05
N GLU A 110 0.23 5.49 26.77
CA GLU A 110 1.39 5.62 27.64
C GLU A 110 1.33 6.87 28.54
N ASP A 111 1.99 6.77 29.70
CA ASP A 111 2.12 7.89 30.62
C ASP A 111 2.78 9.11 29.94
N GLY A 112 2.21 10.28 30.16
CA GLY A 112 2.74 11.53 29.63
C GLY A 112 2.19 11.94 28.26
N PHE A 113 1.51 11.06 27.54
CA PHE A 113 0.91 11.40 26.23
C PHE A 113 -0.01 12.61 26.32
N THR A 114 -1.00 12.57 27.23
CA THR A 114 -1.98 13.66 27.40
C THR A 114 -1.29 15.01 27.64
N LYS A 115 -0.28 15.04 28.52
CA LYS A 115 0.47 16.25 28.82
C LYS A 115 1.24 16.76 27.59
N ALA A 116 1.87 15.87 26.83
CA ALA A 116 2.62 16.22 25.63
C ALA A 116 1.68 16.68 24.47
N ALA A 117 0.49 16.08 24.38
CA ALA A 117 -0.50 16.38 23.35
C ALA A 117 -1.25 17.72 23.59
N ILE A 118 -1.31 18.26 24.82
CA ILE A 118 -2.03 19.51 25.13
C ILE A 118 -1.58 20.68 24.20
N GLY A 119 -0.28 20.77 23.92
CA GLY A 119 0.26 21.85 23.08
C GLY A 119 0.13 21.63 21.58
N THR A 120 0.03 20.39 21.16
CA THR A 120 0.01 19.97 19.75
C THR A 120 -1.41 19.69 19.26
N GLY A 121 -2.24 19.12 20.12
CA GLY A 121 -3.56 18.58 19.78
C GLY A 121 -3.47 17.25 19.01
N VAL A 122 -4.61 16.57 18.85
CA VAL A 122 -4.81 15.45 17.93
C VAL A 122 -5.74 15.97 16.84
N THR A 123 -5.21 16.20 15.64
CA THR A 123 -5.88 17.08 14.66
C THR A 123 -6.41 16.35 13.43
N GLY A 124 -5.95 15.12 13.18
CA GLY A 124 -6.37 14.32 12.04
C GLY A 124 -5.46 13.11 11.84
N ILE A 125 -5.52 12.48 10.67
CA ILE A 125 -4.78 11.26 10.34
C ILE A 125 -3.96 11.53 9.08
N CYS A 126 -2.64 11.32 9.10
CA CYS A 126 -1.81 11.43 7.90
C CYS A 126 -1.75 10.09 7.13
N GLY A 127 -1.16 10.12 5.94
CA GLY A 127 -1.15 8.98 5.01
C GLY A 127 -0.65 7.67 5.61
N SER A 128 0.42 7.68 6.41
CA SER A 128 0.90 6.48 7.10
C SER A 128 -0.11 5.95 8.12
N GLY A 129 -0.73 6.83 8.91
CA GLY A 129 -1.77 6.48 9.87
C GLY A 129 -3.03 5.90 9.20
N ILE A 130 -3.40 6.42 8.02
CA ILE A 130 -4.53 5.92 7.22
C ILE A 130 -4.27 4.48 6.77
N ILE A 131 -3.09 4.18 6.25
CA ILE A 131 -2.70 2.82 5.85
C ILE A 131 -2.76 1.89 7.06
N GLU A 132 -2.20 2.30 8.19
CA GLU A 132 -2.16 1.48 9.39
C GLU A 132 -3.55 1.23 9.96
N VAL A 133 -4.40 2.26 10.12
CA VAL A 133 -5.73 2.07 10.71
C VAL A 133 -6.60 1.14 9.88
N VAL A 134 -6.54 1.23 8.53
CA VAL A 134 -7.33 0.33 7.67
C VAL A 134 -6.82 -1.11 7.75
N ALA A 135 -5.51 -1.30 7.76
CA ALA A 135 -4.90 -2.62 7.96
C ALA A 135 -5.24 -3.22 9.33
N GLU A 136 -5.14 -2.42 10.40
CA GLU A 136 -5.44 -2.83 11.76
C GLU A 136 -6.93 -3.17 11.97
N LEU A 137 -7.85 -2.44 11.36
CA LEU A 137 -9.28 -2.77 11.40
C LEU A 137 -9.55 -4.18 10.84
N TRP A 138 -8.87 -4.55 9.75
CA TRP A 138 -8.97 -5.88 9.18
C TRP A 138 -8.28 -6.93 10.06
N LEU A 139 -7.06 -6.67 10.55
CA LEU A 139 -6.32 -7.57 11.45
C LEU A 139 -7.07 -7.84 12.76
N ALA A 140 -7.73 -6.83 13.32
CA ALA A 140 -8.54 -6.96 14.52
C ALA A 140 -9.93 -7.59 14.27
N ASN A 141 -10.24 -7.99 13.02
CA ASN A 141 -11.56 -8.50 12.62
C ASN A 141 -12.72 -7.54 12.93
N LEU A 142 -12.49 -6.23 12.83
CA LEU A 142 -13.50 -5.17 12.96
C LEU A 142 -14.03 -4.73 11.59
N MET A 143 -13.34 -5.14 10.53
CA MET A 143 -13.68 -4.93 9.14
C MET A 143 -13.47 -6.24 8.37
N ASP A 144 -14.40 -6.58 7.47
CA ASP A 144 -14.28 -7.79 6.65
C ASP A 144 -13.33 -7.60 5.44
N THR A 145 -13.08 -8.69 4.72
CA THR A 145 -12.23 -8.70 3.49
C THR A 145 -12.80 -7.80 2.39
N ASN A 146 -14.09 -7.51 2.37
CA ASN A 146 -14.70 -6.59 1.42
C ASN A 146 -14.61 -5.12 1.86
N GLY A 147 -14.00 -4.87 3.02
CA GLY A 147 -13.84 -3.54 3.59
C GLY A 147 -15.12 -3.02 4.28
N VAL A 148 -16.01 -3.90 4.75
CA VAL A 148 -17.21 -3.49 5.49
C VAL A 148 -16.90 -3.43 6.99
N ILE A 149 -16.99 -2.25 7.57
CA ILE A 149 -16.84 -2.03 9.02
C ILE A 149 -18.10 -2.57 9.73
N GLY A 150 -17.93 -3.34 10.80
CA GLY A 150 -19.06 -3.82 11.63
C GLY A 150 -20.02 -4.74 10.88
N GLY A 151 -19.55 -5.42 9.83
CA GLY A 151 -20.34 -6.39 9.07
C GLY A 151 -20.71 -7.63 9.87
N ALA A 152 -21.60 -8.47 9.33
CA ALA A 152 -22.11 -9.67 10.00
C ALA A 152 -21.01 -10.70 10.36
N ASP A 153 -19.93 -10.70 9.60
CA ASP A 153 -18.78 -11.62 9.77
C ASP A 153 -17.66 -11.00 10.62
N THR A 154 -17.89 -9.80 11.18
CA THR A 154 -16.90 -9.10 11.99
C THR A 154 -17.23 -9.18 13.48
N ARG A 155 -16.23 -8.94 14.30
CA ARG A 155 -16.37 -8.89 15.74
C ARG A 155 -17.09 -7.61 16.21
N PRO A 156 -17.98 -7.65 17.20
CA PRO A 156 -18.57 -6.45 17.78
C PRO A 156 -17.50 -5.66 18.56
N SER A 157 -17.62 -4.33 18.53
CA SER A 157 -16.79 -3.41 19.31
C SER A 157 -17.58 -2.17 19.71
N THR A 158 -17.30 -1.63 20.88
CA THR A 158 -17.84 -0.36 21.38
C THR A 158 -17.33 0.84 20.57
N ARG A 159 -16.23 0.66 19.81
CA ARG A 159 -15.68 1.68 18.91
C ARG A 159 -16.37 1.75 17.55
N ILE A 160 -17.30 0.82 17.27
CA ILE A 160 -18.06 0.82 16.02
C ILE A 160 -19.43 1.44 16.29
N GLU A 161 -19.72 2.54 15.61
CA GLU A 161 -20.96 3.29 15.75
C GLU A 161 -21.75 3.30 14.43
N PRO A 162 -23.10 3.29 14.48
CA PRO A 162 -23.92 3.48 13.31
C PRO A 162 -23.65 4.84 12.63
N ASP A 163 -23.51 4.83 11.32
CA ASP A 163 -23.33 6.02 10.48
C ASP A 163 -24.28 5.92 9.28
N GLY A 164 -25.48 6.39 9.45
CA GLY A 164 -26.56 6.28 8.48
C GLY A 164 -26.92 4.81 8.18
N ARG A 165 -26.54 4.31 6.99
CA ARG A 165 -26.75 2.91 6.58
C ARG A 165 -25.52 2.03 6.76
N THR A 166 -24.45 2.62 7.23
CA THR A 166 -23.13 2.00 7.40
C THR A 166 -22.67 2.14 8.83
N PHE A 167 -21.38 1.86 9.06
CA PHE A 167 -20.76 2.05 10.36
C PHE A 167 -19.47 2.84 10.19
N SER A 168 -19.08 3.53 11.27
CA SER A 168 -17.80 4.21 11.40
C SER A 168 -17.06 3.69 12.63
N TYR A 169 -15.74 3.69 12.57
CA TYR A 169 -14.88 3.34 13.70
C TYR A 169 -14.37 4.61 14.39
N VAL A 170 -14.52 4.69 15.72
CA VAL A 170 -14.02 5.81 16.53
C VAL A 170 -12.56 5.58 16.83
N LEU A 171 -11.69 6.28 16.10
CA LEU A 171 -10.24 6.18 16.31
C LEU A 171 -9.78 7.02 17.49
N PHE A 172 -10.39 8.21 17.69
CA PHE A 172 -10.04 9.11 18.78
C PHE A 172 -11.28 9.85 19.28
N ASP A 173 -11.47 9.86 20.60
CA ASP A 173 -12.41 10.71 21.30
C ASP A 173 -11.63 11.58 22.31
N PRO A 174 -11.58 12.90 22.14
CA PRO A 174 -10.81 13.78 23.01
C PRO A 174 -11.24 13.71 24.47
N THR A 175 -12.52 13.42 24.74
CA THR A 175 -13.04 13.36 26.11
C THR A 175 -12.43 12.23 26.94
N GLU A 176 -12.00 11.14 26.33
CA GLU A 176 -11.37 10.00 27.00
C GLU A 176 -10.00 10.36 27.61
N LEU A 177 -9.31 11.31 27.00
CA LEU A 177 -8.01 11.79 27.45
C LEU A 177 -8.09 13.16 28.16
N GLY A 178 -9.29 13.70 28.35
CA GLY A 178 -9.47 15.03 28.91
C GLY A 178 -8.86 16.14 28.05
N LEU A 179 -8.86 15.93 26.73
CA LEU A 179 -8.41 16.89 25.72
C LEU A 179 -9.59 17.60 25.08
N ASP A 180 -9.35 18.79 24.56
CA ASP A 180 -10.28 19.49 23.68
C ASP A 180 -10.05 19.04 22.22
N GLY A 181 -11.08 19.06 21.41
CA GLY A 181 -10.99 18.75 19.98
C GLY A 181 -12.23 18.03 19.45
N GLU A 182 -12.16 17.64 18.18
CA GLU A 182 -13.19 16.85 17.52
C GLU A 182 -12.84 15.36 17.54
N ARG A 183 -13.87 14.52 17.54
CA ARG A 183 -13.70 13.06 17.40
C ARG A 183 -13.18 12.74 16.01
N LEU A 184 -12.20 11.84 15.92
CA LEU A 184 -11.68 11.36 14.64
C LEU A 184 -12.29 10.00 14.34
N LEU A 185 -13.02 9.94 13.25
CA LEU A 185 -13.71 8.75 12.78
C LEU A 185 -13.05 8.22 11.50
N VAL A 186 -13.04 6.91 11.35
CA VAL A 186 -12.79 6.23 10.09
C VAL A 186 -14.12 5.74 9.55
N THR A 187 -14.59 6.34 8.47
CA THR A 187 -15.90 6.07 7.89
C THR A 187 -15.86 4.97 6.83
N GLN A 188 -17.01 4.42 6.48
CA GLN A 188 -17.10 3.47 5.37
C GLN A 188 -16.67 4.08 4.02
N ASN A 189 -16.90 5.38 3.85
CA ASN A 189 -16.46 6.09 2.65
C ASN A 189 -14.93 6.21 2.58
N ASP A 190 -14.28 6.39 3.73
CA ASP A 190 -12.81 6.42 3.81
C ASP A 190 -12.22 5.07 3.39
N ILE A 191 -12.78 3.96 3.93
CA ILE A 191 -12.38 2.61 3.52
C ILE A 191 -12.53 2.44 2.01
N ARG A 192 -13.65 2.89 1.43
CA ARG A 192 -13.88 2.79 -0.02
C ARG A 192 -12.86 3.58 -0.83
N ALA A 193 -12.51 4.79 -0.40
CA ALA A 193 -11.49 5.61 -1.06
C ALA A 193 -10.12 4.90 -1.07
N ILE A 194 -9.74 4.30 0.06
CA ILE A 194 -8.49 3.53 0.17
C ILE A 194 -8.54 2.26 -0.68
N GLN A 195 -9.65 1.53 -0.70
CA GLN A 195 -9.81 0.34 -1.56
C GLN A 195 -9.64 0.67 -3.05
N LEU A 196 -10.22 1.78 -3.51
CA LEU A 196 -10.08 2.22 -4.91
C LEU A 196 -8.63 2.57 -5.23
N ALA A 197 -7.96 3.33 -4.36
CA ALA A 197 -6.58 3.75 -4.53
C ALA A 197 -5.62 2.54 -4.59
N LYS A 198 -5.72 1.63 -3.60
CA LYS A 198 -4.87 0.45 -3.57
C LYS A 198 -5.14 -0.52 -4.72
N ALA A 199 -6.40 -0.65 -5.14
CA ALA A 199 -6.77 -1.52 -6.25
C ALA A 199 -6.18 -1.04 -7.57
N ALA A 200 -6.16 0.27 -7.80
CA ALA A 200 -5.52 0.85 -8.97
C ALA A 200 -4.02 0.57 -8.99
N LEU A 201 -3.35 0.73 -7.84
CA LEU A 201 -1.93 0.43 -7.70
C LEU A 201 -1.63 -1.05 -7.94
N TYR A 202 -2.31 -1.95 -7.22
CA TYR A 202 -2.09 -3.38 -7.32
C TYR A 202 -2.36 -3.92 -8.74
N ALA A 203 -3.43 -3.45 -9.40
CA ALA A 203 -3.75 -3.81 -10.76
C ALA A 203 -2.64 -3.42 -11.74
N GLY A 204 -2.04 -2.22 -11.56
CA GLY A 204 -0.89 -1.79 -12.34
C GLY A 204 0.34 -2.69 -12.13
N ILE A 205 0.64 -3.07 -10.88
CA ILE A 205 1.73 -3.99 -10.55
C ILE A 205 1.48 -5.35 -11.20
N ARG A 206 0.28 -5.93 -11.02
CA ARG A 206 -0.04 -7.25 -11.55
C ARG A 206 0.04 -7.27 -13.07
N LEU A 207 -0.38 -6.21 -13.71
CA LEU A 207 -0.28 -6.07 -15.16
C LEU A 207 1.19 -6.13 -15.64
N LEU A 208 2.10 -5.43 -14.97
CA LEU A 208 3.53 -5.52 -15.29
C LEU A 208 4.09 -6.93 -15.04
N MET A 209 3.64 -7.62 -13.98
CA MET A 209 4.01 -9.00 -13.71
C MET A 209 3.55 -9.94 -14.82
N ASP A 210 2.33 -9.77 -15.33
CA ASP A 210 1.79 -10.57 -16.44
C ASP A 210 2.59 -10.33 -17.73
N HIS A 211 2.95 -9.09 -18.04
CA HIS A 211 3.82 -8.74 -19.18
C HIS A 211 5.25 -9.31 -19.06
N LEU A 212 5.75 -9.43 -17.84
CA LEU A 212 7.04 -10.06 -17.57
C LEU A 212 6.96 -11.60 -17.50
N GLY A 213 5.73 -12.15 -17.37
CA GLY A 213 5.46 -13.58 -17.25
C GLY A 213 5.93 -14.17 -15.92
N ILE A 214 5.70 -13.46 -14.80
CA ILE A 214 6.12 -13.84 -13.44
C ILE A 214 4.93 -13.83 -12.48
N ASP A 215 5.04 -14.64 -11.41
CA ASP A 215 4.05 -14.69 -10.33
C ASP A 215 4.59 -14.22 -8.98
N THR A 216 5.90 -14.02 -8.85
CA THR A 216 6.55 -13.60 -7.61
C THR A 216 7.55 -12.49 -7.85
N ILE A 217 7.77 -11.67 -6.82
CA ILE A 217 8.73 -10.57 -6.77
C ILE A 217 9.73 -10.88 -5.65
N ASP A 218 11.00 -10.58 -5.89
CA ASP A 218 12.06 -10.88 -4.92
C ASP A 218 12.34 -9.70 -3.98
N GLU A 219 12.10 -8.47 -4.43
CA GLU A 219 12.32 -7.26 -3.66
C GLU A 219 11.33 -6.17 -4.05
N ILE A 220 10.82 -5.44 -3.06
CA ILE A 220 9.90 -4.32 -3.26
C ILE A 220 10.43 -3.08 -2.56
N GLY A 221 10.59 -2.00 -3.31
CA GLY A 221 10.89 -0.67 -2.79
C GLY A 221 9.66 0.24 -2.82
N LEU A 222 9.25 0.76 -1.66
CA LEU A 222 8.20 1.76 -1.55
C LEU A 222 8.83 3.15 -1.52
N ALA A 223 8.61 3.94 -2.55
CA ALA A 223 9.07 5.30 -2.71
C ALA A 223 7.93 6.31 -2.49
N GLY A 224 8.26 7.59 -2.50
CA GLY A 224 7.32 8.70 -2.43
C GLY A 224 7.48 9.56 -1.19
N ALA A 225 6.78 10.69 -1.15
CA ALA A 225 6.89 11.67 -0.08
C ALA A 225 6.53 11.10 1.30
N PHE A 226 5.58 10.17 1.37
CA PHE A 226 5.25 9.46 2.60
C PHE A 226 5.82 8.02 2.64
N GLY A 227 6.43 7.55 1.56
CA GLY A 227 7.05 6.23 1.46
C GLY A 227 8.10 5.97 2.54
N SER A 228 8.82 7.00 3.00
CA SER A 228 9.78 6.90 4.11
C SER A 228 9.13 6.66 5.48
N HIS A 229 7.81 6.82 5.61
CA HIS A 229 7.06 6.69 6.85
C HIS A 229 6.03 5.55 6.82
N ILE A 230 5.87 4.87 5.68
CA ILE A 230 4.97 3.72 5.55
C ILE A 230 5.56 2.53 6.33
N ASP A 231 4.73 1.91 7.14
CA ASP A 231 5.00 0.58 7.67
C ASP A 231 4.78 -0.45 6.56
N THR A 232 5.85 -1.14 6.17
CA THR A 232 5.83 -2.07 5.02
C THR A 232 4.95 -3.29 5.26
N ILE A 233 4.85 -3.75 6.51
CA ILE A 233 3.96 -4.83 6.90
C ILE A 233 2.49 -4.40 6.70
N HIS A 234 2.09 -3.23 7.22
CA HIS A 234 0.72 -2.74 7.06
C HIS A 234 0.39 -2.41 5.60
N ALA A 235 1.35 -1.93 4.82
CA ALA A 235 1.19 -1.75 3.38
C ALA A 235 0.88 -3.07 2.67
N THR A 236 1.58 -4.15 3.04
CA THR A 236 1.34 -5.49 2.49
C THR A 236 0.02 -6.08 3.00
N VAL A 237 -0.31 -5.90 4.29
CA VAL A 237 -1.62 -6.28 4.86
C VAL A 237 -2.78 -5.60 4.15
N LEU A 238 -2.64 -4.32 3.86
CA LEU A 238 -3.65 -3.59 3.09
C LEU A 238 -3.77 -4.13 1.66
N GLY A 239 -2.74 -4.79 1.13
CA GLY A 239 -2.66 -5.23 -0.25
C GLY A 239 -2.31 -4.09 -1.22
N LEU A 240 -1.43 -3.18 -0.80
CA LEU A 240 -0.83 -2.18 -1.69
C LEU A 240 0.10 -2.83 -2.69
N VAL A 241 0.78 -3.91 -2.27
CA VAL A 241 1.75 -4.65 -3.06
C VAL A 241 1.48 -6.16 -2.97
N PRO A 242 1.93 -6.96 -3.93
CA PRO A 242 1.90 -8.42 -3.86
C PRO A 242 2.71 -8.96 -2.69
N ASP A 243 2.46 -10.23 -2.34
CA ASP A 243 3.23 -10.93 -1.32
C ASP A 243 4.71 -11.00 -1.71
N CYS A 244 5.57 -10.68 -0.77
CA CYS A 244 7.02 -10.73 -0.88
C CYS A 244 7.60 -11.02 0.50
N ASP A 245 8.83 -11.50 0.57
CA ASP A 245 9.55 -11.64 1.84
C ASP A 245 9.53 -10.30 2.59
N PRO A 246 8.94 -10.21 3.79
CA PRO A 246 8.82 -8.95 4.52
C PRO A 246 10.15 -8.24 4.79
N ASP A 247 11.26 -8.96 4.88
CA ASP A 247 12.61 -8.38 5.05
C ASP A 247 13.13 -7.74 3.76
N ARG A 248 12.46 -7.97 2.64
CA ARG A 248 12.78 -7.44 1.29
C ARG A 248 11.77 -6.41 0.80
N VAL A 249 10.78 -6.07 1.62
CA VAL A 249 9.89 -4.93 1.37
C VAL A 249 10.42 -3.74 2.15
N THR A 250 10.99 -2.77 1.46
CA THR A 250 11.72 -1.66 2.09
C THR A 250 11.15 -0.30 1.68
N SER A 251 11.28 0.67 2.56
CA SER A 251 11.05 2.07 2.22
C SER A 251 12.31 2.68 1.62
N VAL A 252 12.21 3.22 0.41
CA VAL A 252 13.33 3.87 -0.29
C VAL A 252 13.24 5.41 -0.29
N GLY A 253 12.29 5.95 0.49
CA GLY A 253 12.14 7.39 0.68
C GLY A 253 11.77 8.15 -0.60
N ASN A 254 12.19 9.41 -0.70
CA ASN A 254 11.93 10.23 -1.89
C ASN A 254 12.94 9.89 -3.01
N ALA A 255 12.71 8.75 -3.66
CA ALA A 255 13.60 8.26 -4.73
C ALA A 255 13.64 9.21 -5.93
N ALA A 256 12.50 9.81 -6.31
CA ALA A 256 12.44 10.79 -7.40
C ALA A 256 13.28 12.03 -7.09
N GLY A 257 13.17 12.59 -5.88
CA GLY A 257 13.99 13.72 -5.44
C GLY A 257 15.49 13.40 -5.38
N ALA A 258 15.84 12.21 -4.88
CA ALA A 258 17.22 11.73 -4.85
C ALA A 258 17.80 11.59 -6.27
N GLY A 259 17.07 10.97 -7.20
CA GLY A 259 17.47 10.84 -8.59
C GLY A 259 17.60 12.17 -9.32
N ALA A 260 16.70 13.11 -9.09
CA ALA A 260 16.80 14.47 -9.62
C ALA A 260 18.06 15.17 -9.13
N THR A 261 18.42 15.02 -7.85
CA THR A 261 19.64 15.57 -7.27
C THR A 261 20.89 14.93 -7.90
N ILE A 262 20.92 13.61 -8.07
CA ILE A 262 22.01 12.90 -8.74
C ILE A 262 22.16 13.40 -10.18
N ALA A 263 21.07 13.53 -10.92
CA ALA A 263 21.08 14.04 -12.29
C ALA A 263 21.57 15.51 -12.38
N LEU A 264 21.24 16.33 -11.39
CA LEU A 264 21.71 17.72 -11.33
C LEU A 264 23.23 17.80 -11.13
N LEU A 265 23.77 16.97 -10.26
CA LEU A 265 25.16 17.03 -9.83
C LEU A 265 26.13 16.24 -10.74
N SER A 266 25.65 15.26 -11.53
CA SER A 266 26.49 14.36 -12.32
C SER A 266 26.13 14.37 -13.79
N GLY A 267 27.10 14.71 -14.65
CA GLY A 267 26.97 14.63 -16.10
C GLY A 267 26.86 13.20 -16.62
N SER A 268 27.59 12.26 -16.01
CA SER A 268 27.49 10.83 -16.36
C SER A 268 26.14 10.23 -15.99
N ALA A 269 25.59 10.61 -14.83
CA ALA A 269 24.26 10.19 -14.43
C ALA A 269 23.16 10.67 -15.40
N ARG A 270 23.28 11.88 -15.93
CA ARG A 270 22.37 12.36 -16.99
C ARG A 270 22.44 11.53 -18.26
N GLN A 271 23.64 11.07 -18.63
CA GLN A 271 23.79 10.17 -19.78
C GLN A 271 23.16 8.80 -19.49
N SER A 272 23.38 8.24 -18.29
CA SER A 272 22.79 6.98 -17.87
C SER A 272 21.25 7.02 -17.85
N ILE A 273 20.63 8.15 -17.44
CA ILE A 273 19.17 8.30 -17.51
C ILE A 273 18.67 8.12 -18.95
N ILE A 274 19.30 8.76 -19.92
CA ILE A 274 18.89 8.67 -21.33
C ILE A 274 18.93 7.22 -21.80
N GLU A 275 20.03 6.52 -21.53
CA GLU A 275 20.22 5.13 -21.90
C GLU A 275 19.20 4.17 -21.23
N VAL A 276 18.84 4.44 -19.98
CA VAL A 276 17.85 3.63 -19.25
C VAL A 276 16.44 3.91 -19.76
N VAL A 277 16.08 5.18 -19.95
CA VAL A 277 14.74 5.56 -20.43
C VAL A 277 14.44 4.96 -21.80
N ASP A 278 15.42 4.91 -22.69
CA ASP A 278 15.28 4.30 -24.02
C ASP A 278 15.00 2.78 -23.96
N ARG A 279 15.32 2.11 -22.83
CA ARG A 279 15.08 0.68 -22.61
C ARG A 279 13.82 0.38 -21.82
N ILE A 280 13.19 1.38 -21.21
CA ILE A 280 11.96 1.18 -20.43
C ILE A 280 10.78 0.90 -21.38
N GLU A 281 10.18 -0.26 -21.20
CA GLU A 281 8.94 -0.62 -21.87
C GLU A 281 7.74 -0.03 -21.08
N LYS A 282 7.07 0.93 -21.69
CA LYS A 282 5.90 1.57 -21.10
C LYS A 282 4.65 0.74 -21.35
N ILE A 283 3.93 0.38 -20.28
CA ILE A 283 2.63 -0.28 -20.32
C ILE A 283 1.53 0.74 -20.00
N GLU A 284 0.59 0.89 -20.93
CA GLU A 284 -0.55 1.82 -20.81
C GLU A 284 -1.72 1.11 -20.09
N THR A 285 -1.85 1.27 -18.80
CA THR A 285 -2.86 0.60 -17.97
C THR A 285 -4.29 0.77 -18.49
N ALA A 286 -4.60 1.92 -19.06
CA ALA A 286 -5.94 2.23 -19.61
C ALA A 286 -6.30 1.44 -20.87
N LEU A 287 -5.32 0.88 -21.58
CA LEU A 287 -5.52 0.12 -22.82
C LEU A 287 -5.53 -1.39 -22.58
N GLU A 288 -5.19 -1.84 -21.40
CA GLU A 288 -5.04 -3.26 -21.06
C GLU A 288 -6.35 -3.86 -20.55
N PRO A 289 -6.95 -4.81 -21.26
CA PRO A 289 -8.23 -5.42 -20.84
C PRO A 289 -8.16 -6.12 -19.48
N ALA A 290 -7.00 -6.70 -19.11
CA ALA A 290 -6.78 -7.39 -17.85
C ALA A 290 -6.76 -6.45 -16.64
N PHE A 291 -6.52 -5.15 -16.84
CA PHE A 291 -6.47 -4.18 -15.74
C PHE A 291 -7.76 -4.17 -14.91
N GLN A 292 -8.92 -4.23 -15.56
CA GLN A 292 -10.21 -4.20 -14.87
C GLN A 292 -10.44 -5.45 -14.00
N ASP A 293 -10.03 -6.61 -14.46
CA ASP A 293 -10.16 -7.87 -13.69
C ASP A 293 -9.23 -7.82 -12.46
N HIS A 294 -7.98 -7.40 -12.64
CA HIS A 294 -7.04 -7.20 -11.53
C HIS A 294 -7.52 -6.14 -10.53
N PHE A 295 -8.09 -5.04 -11.02
CA PHE A 295 -8.64 -3.99 -10.17
C PHE A 295 -9.78 -4.51 -9.27
N VAL A 296 -10.73 -5.26 -9.84
CA VAL A 296 -11.87 -5.81 -9.10
C VAL A 296 -11.41 -6.81 -8.04
N ASP A 297 -10.43 -7.64 -8.34
CA ASP A 297 -9.89 -8.60 -7.38
C ASP A 297 -9.08 -7.93 -6.27
N ALA A 298 -8.37 -6.85 -6.62
CA ALA A 298 -7.60 -6.05 -5.67
C ALA A 298 -8.46 -5.12 -4.80
N MET A 299 -9.77 -4.99 -5.01
CA MET A 299 -10.64 -4.25 -4.09
C MET A 299 -10.77 -4.90 -2.72
N ALA A 300 -10.61 -6.21 -2.62
CA ALA A 300 -10.61 -6.92 -1.34
C ALA A 300 -9.31 -6.66 -0.54
N ILE A 301 -9.36 -6.83 0.78
CA ILE A 301 -8.22 -6.62 1.69
C ILE A 301 -7.77 -7.98 2.26
N PRO A 302 -6.52 -8.37 2.08
CA PRO A 302 -5.51 -7.75 1.20
C PRO A 302 -5.84 -7.91 -0.28
N HIS A 303 -6.42 -9.04 -0.69
CA HIS A 303 -6.78 -9.35 -2.08
C HIS A 303 -7.85 -10.44 -2.11
N ARG A 304 -8.65 -10.52 -3.17
CA ARG A 304 -9.73 -11.51 -3.27
C ARG A 304 -9.20 -12.94 -3.40
N THR A 305 -8.23 -13.16 -4.26
CA THR A 305 -7.73 -14.47 -4.65
C THR A 305 -6.26 -14.72 -4.35
N ALA A 306 -5.40 -13.68 -4.37
CA ALA A 306 -3.99 -13.82 -4.07
C ALA A 306 -3.78 -14.22 -2.60
N GLU A 307 -2.83 -15.11 -2.39
CA GLU A 307 -2.39 -15.56 -1.07
C GLU A 307 -1.17 -14.74 -0.62
N TYR A 308 -0.96 -14.66 0.70
CA TYR A 308 0.12 -13.92 1.31
C TYR A 308 0.93 -14.83 2.28
N PRO A 309 1.55 -15.91 1.78
CA PRO A 309 2.28 -16.85 2.61
C PRO A 309 3.52 -16.24 3.27
N CYS A 310 4.24 -15.34 2.59
CA CYS A 310 5.41 -14.69 3.18
C CYS A 310 4.99 -13.75 4.32
N LEU A 311 3.95 -12.95 4.12
CA LEU A 311 3.41 -12.08 5.16
C LEU A 311 2.93 -12.88 6.38
N SER A 312 2.33 -14.06 6.16
CA SER A 312 1.85 -14.95 7.24
C SER A 312 2.98 -15.49 8.13
N THR A 313 4.24 -15.39 7.71
CA THR A 313 5.39 -15.74 8.56
C THR A 313 5.67 -14.70 9.64
N ARG A 314 5.20 -13.47 9.47
CA ARG A 314 5.46 -12.34 10.39
C ARG A 314 4.27 -11.98 11.26
N ILE A 315 3.06 -12.15 10.74
CA ILE A 315 1.83 -11.77 11.43
C ILE A 315 0.76 -12.85 11.24
N THR A 316 -0.15 -12.95 12.21
CA THR A 316 -1.34 -13.81 12.09
C THR A 316 -2.39 -13.06 11.30
N LEU A 317 -2.74 -13.59 10.12
CA LEU A 317 -3.82 -13.04 9.31
C LEU A 317 -5.17 -13.61 9.76
N PRO A 318 -6.26 -12.82 9.72
CA PRO A 318 -7.61 -13.32 9.97
C PRO A 318 -7.99 -14.43 8.99
N GLU A 319 -8.78 -15.40 9.45
CA GLU A 319 -9.33 -16.43 8.58
C GLU A 319 -10.24 -15.80 7.51
N ARG A 320 -10.03 -16.17 6.24
CA ARG A 320 -10.92 -15.72 5.17
C ARG A 320 -12.28 -16.38 5.32
N SER A 321 -13.34 -15.60 5.39
CA SER A 321 -14.71 -16.13 5.38
C SER A 321 -14.93 -16.95 4.10
N THR A 322 -15.28 -18.24 4.25
CA THR A 322 -15.53 -19.19 3.14
C THR A 322 -16.74 -18.82 2.28
N ALA A 323 -17.56 -17.86 2.71
CA ALA A 323 -18.71 -17.35 1.94
C ALA A 323 -18.31 -16.73 0.58
N SER A 324 -17.09 -16.19 0.46
CA SER A 324 -16.58 -15.64 -0.81
C SER A 324 -16.15 -16.72 -1.84
N ALA A 325 -15.81 -17.93 -1.40
CA ALA A 325 -15.35 -19.01 -2.28
C ALA A 325 -16.47 -19.63 -3.14
N VAL A 326 -17.72 -19.63 -2.63
CA VAL A 326 -18.86 -20.23 -3.33
C VAL A 326 -19.30 -19.43 -4.57
N GLY A 327 -18.97 -18.14 -4.65
CA GLY A 327 -19.24 -17.28 -5.82
C GLY A 327 -18.37 -17.63 -7.04
N SER A 328 -17.10 -18.02 -6.82
CA SER A 328 -16.13 -18.32 -7.88
C SER A 328 -16.39 -19.64 -8.60
N GLU A 329 -16.84 -20.68 -7.89
CA GLU A 329 -17.17 -21.96 -8.53
C GLU A 329 -18.41 -21.90 -9.44
N ARG A 330 -19.39 -21.05 -9.12
CA ARG A 330 -20.58 -20.87 -9.98
C ARG A 330 -20.26 -20.15 -11.30
N SER A 331 -19.31 -19.23 -11.31
CA SER A 331 -18.89 -18.52 -12.53
C SER A 331 -18.07 -19.41 -13.47
N GLY A 332 -17.19 -20.24 -12.93
CA GLY A 332 -16.40 -21.21 -13.69
C GLY A 332 -17.25 -22.33 -14.34
N ARG A 333 -18.31 -22.79 -13.67
CA ARG A 333 -19.24 -23.78 -14.24
C ARG A 333 -20.12 -23.21 -15.37
N ARG A 334 -20.47 -21.93 -15.31
CA ARG A 334 -21.27 -21.27 -16.36
C ARG A 334 -20.46 -21.02 -17.63
N ARG A 335 -19.17 -20.68 -17.53
CA ARG A 335 -18.26 -20.56 -18.70
C ARG A 335 -17.99 -21.88 -19.40
N ARG A 336 -17.85 -22.99 -18.67
CA ARG A 336 -17.66 -24.34 -19.28
C ARG A 336 -18.89 -24.88 -20.00
N ARG A 337 -20.11 -24.49 -19.59
CA ARG A 337 -21.35 -24.91 -20.30
C ARG A 337 -21.62 -24.15 -21.58
N ASN A 338 -21.14 -22.90 -21.73
CA ASN A 338 -21.33 -22.11 -22.96
C ASN A 338 -20.21 -22.32 -23.99
N GLY A 339 -19.10 -22.96 -23.64
CA GLY A 339 -18.01 -23.31 -24.56
C GLY A 339 -18.17 -24.68 -25.26
N ALA A 340 -19.19 -25.50 -24.88
CA ALA A 340 -19.44 -26.82 -25.49
C ALA A 340 -20.58 -26.83 -26.52
N ALA A 341 -21.08 -25.65 -26.89
CA ALA A 341 -22.18 -25.51 -27.88
C ALA A 341 -21.82 -24.51 -28.96
N ARG A 342 -20.66 -24.68 -29.60
CA ARG A 342 -20.32 -24.10 -30.91
C ARG A 342 -19.41 -25.06 -31.65
#